data_a28dd120e2714acd3d365e8d3ea5958e
#
_entry.id   a28dd120e2714acd3d365e8d3ea5958e
#
_cell.length_a   1.000
_cell.length_b   1.000
_cell.length_c   1.000
_cell.angle_alpha   90.00
_cell.angle_beta   90.00
_cell.angle_gamma   90.00
#
_symmetry.space_group_name_H-M   'P 1'
#
loop_
_entity.id
_entity.type
_entity.pdbx_description
1 polymer ?
#
loop_
_entity_poly.entity_id
_entity_poly.type
_entity_poly.pdbx_seq_one_letter_code
_entity_poly.pdbx_strand_id
1 'polypeptide(L)'
;MAKQIQLLFRASYAIEAQLLGADDFPPLKRELESYMQSKNTFYGYYSEGNLAAAMEIDARPKSTHIQSLVVHPDYFRRGIGRALVNFVFENYTSEVFTVETGAANGPATELYLKCGFEERYKYNTDHGIRKVRFQKQIKV
;
A
#
# COMPACT_ATOMS: atom_id res chain seq x y z
N MET A 1 14.16 -13.19 -0.10
CA MET A 1 13.45 -11.92 -0.39
C MET A 1 12.01 -11.92 0.13
N ALA A 2 11.21 -12.94 -0.18
CA ALA A 2 9.80 -13.01 0.28
C ALA A 2 9.68 -12.93 1.81
N LYS A 3 10.59 -13.56 2.55
CA LYS A 3 10.57 -13.51 4.02
C LYS A 3 10.82 -12.08 4.54
N GLN A 4 11.73 -11.35 3.92
CA GLN A 4 12.02 -9.97 4.30
C GLN A 4 10.80 -9.08 4.03
N ILE A 5 10.12 -9.29 2.91
CA ILE A 5 8.89 -8.57 2.57
C ILE A 5 7.80 -8.87 3.60
N GLN A 6 7.61 -10.14 3.94
CA GLN A 6 6.62 -10.55 4.94
C GLN A 6 6.87 -9.86 6.29
N LEU A 7 8.12 -9.86 6.75
CA LEU A 7 8.47 -9.24 8.03
C LEU A 7 8.21 -7.73 8.00
N LEU A 8 8.54 -7.08 6.89
CA LEU A 8 8.29 -5.66 6.70
C LEU A 8 6.79 -5.37 6.73
N PHE A 9 5.98 -6.15 5.99
CA PHE A 9 4.53 -5.99 5.95
C PHE A 9 3.94 -6.14 7.34
N ARG A 10 4.38 -7.16 8.11
CA ARG A 10 3.88 -7.37 9.46
C ARG A 10 4.19 -6.19 10.38
N ALA A 11 5.39 -5.62 10.29
CA ALA A 11 5.76 -4.46 11.11
C ALA A 11 4.89 -3.24 10.79
N SER A 12 4.66 -2.99 9.51
CA SER A 12 3.86 -1.86 9.06
C SER A 12 2.37 -2.05 9.37
N TYR A 13 1.83 -3.24 9.09
CA TYR A 13 0.42 -3.53 9.32
C TYR A 13 0.06 -3.60 10.79
N ALA A 14 1.01 -3.92 11.68
CA ALA A 14 0.77 -3.85 13.12
C ALA A 14 0.43 -2.41 13.54
N ILE A 15 1.08 -1.42 12.96
CA ILE A 15 0.78 -0.01 13.21
C ILE A 15 -0.59 0.35 12.63
N GLU A 16 -0.88 -0.08 11.41
CA GLU A 16 -2.18 0.19 10.79
C GLU A 16 -3.32 -0.43 11.62
N ALA A 17 -3.16 -1.67 12.07
CA ALA A 17 -4.15 -2.32 12.90
C ALA A 17 -4.44 -1.53 14.19
N GLN A 18 -3.40 -0.96 14.79
CA GLN A 18 -3.57 -0.09 15.96
C GLN A 18 -4.36 1.18 15.62
N LEU A 19 -4.04 1.82 14.50
CA LEU A 19 -4.75 3.03 14.05
C LEU A 19 -6.22 2.76 13.77
N LEU A 20 -6.53 1.55 13.27
CA LEU A 20 -7.89 1.15 12.95
C LEU A 20 -8.65 0.58 14.16
N GLY A 21 -7.96 0.30 15.27
CA GLY A 21 -8.54 -0.38 16.41
C GLY A 21 -9.00 -1.79 16.06
N ALA A 22 -8.32 -2.46 15.12
CA ALA A 22 -8.74 -3.75 14.60
C ALA A 22 -8.17 -4.89 15.45
N ASP A 23 -9.03 -5.78 15.95
CA ASP A 23 -8.63 -6.99 16.65
C ASP A 23 -8.27 -8.10 15.65
N ASP A 24 -8.98 -8.16 14.53
CA ASP A 24 -8.73 -9.12 13.45
C ASP A 24 -8.40 -8.34 12.18
N PHE A 25 -7.12 -8.29 11.85
CA PHE A 25 -6.63 -7.57 10.68
C PHE A 25 -5.98 -8.56 9.71
N PRO A 26 -6.71 -9.00 8.66
CA PRO A 26 -6.23 -10.05 7.75
C PRO A 26 -4.84 -9.82 7.16
N PRO A 27 -4.42 -8.60 6.78
CA PRO A 27 -3.07 -8.40 6.24
C PRO A 27 -1.95 -8.86 7.18
N LEU A 28 -2.16 -8.84 8.51
CA LEU A 28 -1.17 -9.33 9.47
C LEU A 28 -0.99 -10.84 9.40
N LYS A 29 -1.98 -11.56 8.89
CA LYS A 29 -2.01 -13.03 8.85
C LYS A 29 -1.58 -13.60 7.51
N ARG A 30 -1.15 -12.75 6.58
CA ARG A 30 -0.76 -13.20 5.25
C ARG A 30 0.43 -14.13 5.33
N GLU A 31 0.27 -15.33 4.75
CA GLU A 31 1.27 -16.38 4.79
C GLU A 31 2.42 -16.10 3.81
N LEU A 32 3.60 -16.66 4.12
CA LEU A 32 4.78 -16.49 3.29
C LEU A 32 4.52 -16.93 1.84
N GLU A 33 3.81 -18.06 1.67
CA GLU A 33 3.49 -18.59 0.35
C GLU A 33 2.68 -17.62 -0.49
N SER A 34 1.80 -16.81 0.13
CA SER A 34 1.03 -15.82 -0.59
C SER A 34 1.92 -14.78 -1.27
N TYR A 35 3.02 -14.39 -0.61
CA TYR A 35 3.99 -13.48 -1.21
C TYR A 35 4.75 -14.16 -2.35
N MET A 36 5.13 -15.43 -2.16
CA MET A 36 5.91 -16.18 -3.16
C MET A 36 5.09 -16.51 -4.39
N GLN A 37 3.80 -16.76 -4.24
CA GLN A 37 2.91 -17.17 -5.33
C GLN A 37 2.15 -16.02 -5.96
N SER A 38 2.26 -14.82 -5.43
CA SER A 38 1.58 -13.65 -5.98
C SER A 38 2.03 -13.40 -7.42
N LYS A 39 1.06 -13.11 -8.30
CA LYS A 39 1.33 -12.71 -9.69
C LYS A 39 1.61 -11.23 -9.81
N ASN A 40 1.49 -10.48 -8.72
CA ASN A 40 1.76 -9.06 -8.71
C ASN A 40 3.27 -8.80 -8.69
N THR A 41 3.65 -7.58 -9.04
CA THR A 41 5.04 -7.15 -9.02
C THR A 41 5.34 -6.47 -7.69
N PHE A 42 6.43 -6.88 -7.06
CA PHE A 42 6.89 -6.26 -5.81
C PHE A 42 8.06 -5.34 -6.08
N TYR A 43 8.07 -4.19 -5.42
CA TYR A 43 9.17 -3.23 -5.45
C TYR A 43 9.64 -2.97 -4.02
N GLY A 44 10.96 -2.92 -3.84
CA GLY A 44 11.55 -2.61 -2.54
C GLY A 44 12.26 -1.26 -2.57
N TYR A 45 12.17 -0.54 -1.47
CA TYR A 45 12.95 0.68 -1.26
C TYR A 45 13.99 0.39 -0.19
N TYR A 46 15.26 0.53 -0.55
CA TYR A 46 16.38 0.26 0.35
C TYR A 46 16.99 1.55 0.85
N SER A 47 17.29 1.60 2.14
CA SER A 47 18.00 2.70 2.76
C SER A 47 19.16 2.12 3.57
N GLU A 48 20.37 2.52 3.23
CA GLU A 48 21.61 2.06 3.90
C GLU A 48 21.70 0.52 3.95
N GLY A 49 21.28 -0.13 2.86
CA GLY A 49 21.34 -1.59 2.76
C GLY A 49 20.16 -2.33 3.39
N ASN A 50 19.25 -1.63 4.04
CA ASN A 50 18.07 -2.23 4.68
C ASN A 50 16.81 -2.02 3.85
N LEU A 51 15.94 -3.02 3.82
CA LEU A 51 14.64 -2.90 3.18
C LEU A 51 13.73 -2.01 4.06
N ALA A 52 13.57 -0.76 3.65
CA ALA A 52 12.82 0.24 4.42
C ALA A 52 11.34 0.27 4.06
N ALA A 53 10.99 -0.09 2.84
CA ALA A 53 9.61 -0.05 2.36
C ALA A 53 9.45 -1.02 1.19
N ALA A 54 8.21 -1.39 0.92
CA ALA A 54 7.87 -2.22 -0.23
C ALA A 54 6.47 -1.92 -0.71
N MET A 55 6.21 -2.21 -1.97
CA MET A 55 4.86 -2.14 -2.50
C MET A 55 4.60 -3.29 -3.46
N GLU A 56 3.35 -3.64 -3.57
CA GLU A 56 2.85 -4.70 -4.43
C GLU A 56 1.92 -4.07 -5.46
N ILE A 57 2.18 -4.28 -6.75
CA ILE A 57 1.46 -3.65 -7.84
C ILE A 57 0.72 -4.70 -8.65
N ASP A 58 -0.59 -4.49 -8.82
CA ASP A 58 -1.45 -5.27 -9.71
C ASP A 58 -1.71 -4.43 -10.95
N ALA A 59 -0.93 -4.70 -12.01
CA ALA A 59 -1.01 -3.95 -13.26
C ALA A 59 -1.95 -4.65 -14.24
N ARG A 60 -2.90 -3.89 -14.76
CA ARG A 60 -3.86 -4.33 -15.77
C ARG A 60 -3.69 -3.46 -17.02
N PRO A 61 -4.28 -3.85 -18.19
CA PRO A 61 -4.06 -3.09 -19.43
C PRO A 61 -4.37 -1.60 -19.35
N LYS A 62 -5.38 -1.21 -18.60
CA LYS A 62 -5.80 0.20 -18.52
C LYS A 62 -5.75 0.79 -17.11
N SER A 63 -5.43 -0.03 -16.11
CA SER A 63 -5.43 0.41 -14.72
C SER A 63 -4.27 -0.19 -13.96
N THR A 64 -3.76 0.55 -12.99
CA THR A 64 -2.73 0.07 -12.07
C THR A 64 -3.27 0.23 -10.65
N HIS A 65 -3.32 -0.87 -9.92
CA HIS A 65 -3.76 -0.89 -8.53
C HIS A 65 -2.55 -1.09 -7.62
N ILE A 66 -2.39 -0.18 -6.65
CA ILE A 66 -1.41 -0.37 -5.60
C ILE A 66 -2.06 -1.28 -4.57
N GLN A 67 -1.74 -2.58 -4.67
CA GLN A 67 -2.32 -3.59 -3.80
C GLN A 67 -1.87 -3.41 -2.35
N SER A 68 -0.60 -3.06 -2.16
CA SER A 68 0.00 -2.82 -0.86
C SER A 68 1.12 -1.81 -0.98
N LEU A 69 1.21 -0.92 -0.02
CA LEU A 69 2.34 -0.01 0.13
C LEU A 69 2.63 0.10 1.62
N VAL A 70 3.80 -0.34 2.03
CA VAL A 70 4.18 -0.39 3.44
C VAL A 70 5.55 0.25 3.63
N VAL A 71 5.69 1.00 4.73
CA VAL A 71 6.96 1.59 5.15
C VAL A 71 7.23 1.09 6.57
N HIS A 72 8.46 0.62 6.81
CA HIS A 72 8.85 0.20 8.15
C HIS A 72 8.74 1.40 9.12
N PRO A 73 8.21 1.20 10.33
CA PRO A 73 8.04 2.31 11.28
C PRO A 73 9.29 3.15 11.54
N ASP A 74 10.46 2.54 11.52
CA ASP A 74 11.73 3.25 11.74
C ASP A 74 12.06 4.26 10.63
N TYR A 75 11.35 4.18 9.52
CA TYR A 75 11.58 5.04 8.35
C TYR A 75 10.41 5.95 8.04
N PHE A 76 9.45 6.08 8.96
CA PHE A 76 8.33 6.99 8.78
C PHE A 76 8.78 8.45 8.65
N ARG A 77 7.98 9.26 7.96
CA ARG A 77 8.16 10.71 7.78
C ARG A 77 9.42 11.10 7.01
N ARG A 78 9.93 10.22 6.17
CA ARG A 78 11.11 10.48 5.33
C ARG A 78 10.77 10.65 3.85
N GLY A 79 9.47 10.70 3.51
CA GLY A 79 9.03 10.85 2.12
C GLY A 79 9.13 9.59 1.28
N ILE A 80 9.36 8.43 1.89
CA ILE A 80 9.54 7.17 1.16
C ILE A 80 8.25 6.73 0.49
N GLY A 81 7.11 6.82 1.19
CA GLY A 81 5.81 6.46 0.61
C GLY A 81 5.51 7.29 -0.63
N ARG A 82 5.77 8.60 -0.57
CA ARG A 82 5.57 9.50 -1.71
C ARG A 82 6.50 9.15 -2.87
N ALA A 83 7.75 8.80 -2.58
CA ALA A 83 8.70 8.38 -3.60
C ALA A 83 8.23 7.13 -4.33
N LEU A 84 7.68 6.15 -3.58
CA LEU A 84 7.14 4.93 -4.17
C LEU A 84 5.90 5.21 -5.03
N VAL A 85 4.98 6.05 -4.58
CA VAL A 85 3.81 6.41 -5.38
C VAL A 85 4.22 7.13 -6.67
N ASN A 86 5.16 8.06 -6.58
CA ASN A 86 5.67 8.76 -7.76
C ASN A 86 6.35 7.80 -8.73
N PHE A 87 7.06 6.79 -8.22
CA PHE A 87 7.66 5.75 -9.05
C PHE A 87 6.58 5.03 -9.87
N VAL A 88 5.42 4.74 -9.27
CA VAL A 88 4.31 4.08 -9.97
C VAL A 88 3.83 4.98 -11.12
N PHE A 89 3.61 6.26 -10.87
CA PHE A 89 3.16 7.19 -11.92
C PHE A 89 4.17 7.31 -13.06
N GLU A 90 5.45 7.24 -12.76
CA GLU A 90 6.51 7.37 -13.76
C GLU A 90 6.73 6.09 -14.57
N ASN A 91 6.44 4.93 -14.01
CA ASN A 91 6.80 3.66 -14.61
C ASN A 91 5.61 2.86 -15.15
N TYR A 92 4.39 3.28 -14.90
CA TYR A 92 3.18 2.63 -15.40
C TYR A 92 2.36 3.60 -16.23
N THR A 93 2.05 3.20 -17.46
CA THR A 93 1.18 3.98 -18.35
C THR A 93 -0.23 3.45 -18.19
N SER A 94 -1.02 4.11 -17.37
CA SER A 94 -2.39 3.70 -17.07
C SER A 94 -3.33 4.88 -17.16
N GLU A 95 -4.57 4.61 -17.56
CA GLU A 95 -5.63 5.62 -17.56
C GLU A 95 -6.08 5.92 -16.13
N VAL A 96 -6.03 4.92 -15.26
CA VAL A 96 -6.52 4.99 -13.88
C VAL A 96 -5.55 4.32 -12.94
N PHE A 97 -5.26 4.99 -11.83
CA PHE A 97 -4.52 4.42 -10.71
C PHE A 97 -5.46 4.33 -9.51
N THR A 98 -5.42 3.22 -8.78
CA THR A 98 -6.26 3.00 -7.62
C THR A 98 -5.44 2.51 -6.43
N VAL A 99 -5.94 2.79 -5.23
CA VAL A 99 -5.35 2.31 -3.98
C VAL A 99 -6.43 2.32 -2.91
N GLU A 100 -6.31 1.41 -1.94
CA GLU A 100 -7.21 1.36 -0.80
C GLU A 100 -6.42 1.34 0.50
N THR A 101 -7.02 1.89 1.55
CA THR A 101 -6.46 1.83 2.90
C THR A 101 -7.59 1.85 3.92
N GLY A 102 -7.28 1.56 5.18
CA GLY A 102 -8.25 1.71 6.26
C GLY A 102 -8.66 3.18 6.41
N ALA A 103 -9.95 3.42 6.57
CA ALA A 103 -10.47 4.79 6.65
C ALA A 103 -9.88 5.59 7.81
N ALA A 104 -9.51 4.91 8.91
CA ALA A 104 -8.91 5.55 10.07
C ALA A 104 -7.39 5.70 9.97
N ASN A 105 -6.77 5.23 8.87
CA ASN A 105 -5.35 5.40 8.64
C ASN A 105 -5.08 6.79 8.07
N GLY A 106 -4.98 7.78 8.97
CA GLY A 106 -4.78 9.18 8.61
C GLY A 106 -3.52 9.44 7.79
N PRO A 107 -2.35 8.88 8.19
CA PRO A 107 -1.12 9.09 7.43
C PRO A 107 -1.20 8.61 5.98
N ALA A 108 -1.80 7.44 5.74
CA ALA A 108 -1.96 6.91 4.38
C ALA A 108 -2.95 7.76 3.58
N THR A 109 -4.08 8.14 4.17
CA THR A 109 -5.06 9.01 3.53
C THR A 109 -4.41 10.32 3.09
N GLU A 110 -3.64 10.95 3.98
CA GLU A 110 -2.95 12.19 3.67
C GLU A 110 -1.95 12.00 2.52
N LEU A 111 -1.19 10.90 2.53
CA LEU A 111 -0.24 10.57 1.48
C LEU A 111 -0.92 10.52 0.12
N TYR A 112 -2.01 9.75 0.02
CA TYR A 112 -2.68 9.56 -1.27
C TYR A 112 -3.33 10.84 -1.77
N LEU A 113 -3.93 11.63 -0.89
CA LEU A 113 -4.50 12.92 -1.28
C LEU A 113 -3.41 13.87 -1.79
N LYS A 114 -2.26 13.91 -1.13
CA LYS A 114 -1.13 14.74 -1.59
C LYS A 114 -0.55 14.28 -2.92
N CYS A 115 -0.68 13.00 -3.24
CA CYS A 115 -0.23 12.46 -4.52
C CYS A 115 -1.25 12.65 -5.65
N GLY A 116 -2.38 13.27 -5.37
CA GLY A 116 -3.39 13.60 -6.37
C GLY A 116 -4.50 12.59 -6.51
N PHE A 117 -4.57 11.61 -5.62
CA PHE A 117 -5.70 10.69 -5.58
C PHE A 117 -6.94 11.40 -5.03
N GLU A 118 -8.10 10.97 -5.48
CA GLU A 118 -9.38 11.45 -4.98
C GLU A 118 -10.12 10.30 -4.30
N GLU A 119 -10.78 10.60 -3.17
CA GLU A 119 -11.61 9.60 -2.50
C GLU A 119 -12.83 9.31 -3.37
N ARG A 120 -13.09 8.00 -3.59
CA ARG A 120 -14.23 7.58 -4.39
C ARG A 120 -15.38 7.08 -3.52
N TYR A 121 -15.08 6.16 -2.60
CA TYR A 121 -16.10 5.63 -1.70
C TYR A 121 -15.45 4.93 -0.51
N LYS A 122 -16.26 4.73 0.53
CA LYS A 122 -15.89 3.94 1.71
C LYS A 122 -16.79 2.72 1.78
N TYR A 123 -16.27 1.66 2.36
CA TYR A 123 -17.04 0.43 2.54
C TYR A 123 -16.52 -0.35 3.75
N ASN A 124 -17.34 -1.26 4.25
CA ASN A 124 -16.95 -2.14 5.36
C ASN A 124 -16.56 -3.50 4.81
N THR A 125 -15.46 -4.06 5.34
CA THR A 125 -15.07 -5.44 5.02
C THR A 125 -15.84 -6.42 5.89
N ASP A 126 -15.74 -7.72 5.54
CA ASP A 126 -16.35 -8.80 6.32
C ASP A 126 -15.76 -8.89 7.75
N HIS A 127 -14.59 -8.31 7.95
CA HIS A 127 -13.91 -8.29 9.25
C HIS A 127 -14.22 -7.03 10.06
N GLY A 128 -15.21 -6.25 9.63
CA GLY A 128 -15.62 -5.04 10.35
C GLY A 128 -14.68 -3.85 10.20
N ILE A 129 -13.81 -3.88 9.19
CA ILE A 129 -12.85 -2.80 8.93
C ILE A 129 -13.44 -1.86 7.90
N ARG A 130 -13.48 -0.57 8.23
CA ARG A 130 -13.91 0.46 7.28
C ARG A 130 -12.74 0.83 6.38
N LYS A 131 -12.94 0.70 5.08
CA LYS A 131 -11.92 1.03 4.08
C LYS A 131 -12.35 2.18 3.21
N VAL A 132 -11.37 2.87 2.65
CA VAL A 132 -11.58 3.95 1.69
C VAL A 132 -10.82 3.62 0.41
N ARG A 133 -11.50 3.82 -0.73
CA ARG A 133 -10.91 3.64 -2.06
C ARG A 133 -10.61 5.00 -2.66
N PHE A 134 -9.37 5.13 -3.13
CA PHE A 134 -8.88 6.31 -3.83
C PHE A 134 -8.62 6.00 -5.30
N GLN A 135 -8.78 7.00 -6.12
CA GLN A 135 -8.58 6.88 -7.56
C GLN A 135 -7.92 8.14 -8.10
N LYS A 136 -6.97 7.94 -9.01
CA LYS A 136 -6.38 9.04 -9.78
C LYS A 136 -6.55 8.72 -11.26
N GLN A 137 -7.27 9.57 -11.97
CA GLN A 137 -7.50 9.42 -13.40
C GLN A 137 -6.54 10.33 -14.15
N ILE A 138 -5.84 9.74 -15.12
CA ILE A 138 -4.91 10.48 -15.97
C ILE A 138 -5.69 10.93 -17.21
N LYS A 139 -5.75 12.23 -17.41
CA LYS A 139 -6.35 12.81 -18.60
C LYS A 139 -5.28 12.85 -19.70
N VAL A 140 -5.63 12.31 -20.83
CA VAL A 140 -4.77 12.30 -22.01
C VAL A 140 -5.19 13.44 -22.94
#